data_c2c1e93b3176321ff2e90e9d4576fd72
#
_entry.id   c2c1e93b3176321ff2e90e9d4576fd72
#
_cell.length_a   1.000
_cell.length_b   1.000
_cell.length_c   1.000
_cell.angle_alpha   90.00
_cell.angle_beta   90.00
_cell.angle_gamma   90.00
#
_symmetry.space_group_name_H-M   'P 1'
#
loop_
_entity.id
_entity.type
_entity.pdbx_description
1 polymer ?
#
loop_
_entity_poly.entity_id
_entity_poly.type
_entity_poly.pdbx_seq_one_letter_code
_entity_poly.pdbx_strand_id
1 'polypeptide(L)'
;MKNKTVKMVIAVAVLVVCCGAYAGVKTYVAKQEQKESEEETEEKTTVFSASADDIQSLDFMIDKNETTFEKDNDQWIKKDEKEFPVNQTTLDDAASSVASIESDRVLSDVEDLEEYGLDTPSNTLKIVTKDSGDDSSEDSVDDSAKTVTTTLYVGDENSSTSQYYVYKDDDKTTVYMVDASSIEPFTKDLYDYAQGEDFPAISNTDDINKIYVSGENSYELVKNDDNSLWTIQGAGDEKEKTDSATVSSLVSSFGSMAYNSFVNYKCDDKSEYGLDDPYAVITVDYQEEVENDSEDSDDTDNTEDTSSSTEENSTDTSESDDTDTADGDTTETTNSDTSDADSTDDTEDEKTMVDKQLVITVGKEADDSNRYIMVNDSDQVYTMSVDTLSAFTDKAEEDFWDMTVSYVSINNLSEMKVTYQGNEYKVNVSRETSTDDDGNETETVTYKLNGKELESSDLTPFYNKLANMTAQKRLTEEYTPENDPEMTVTLKEEDGDSLEVSYYSYDTNYYAAVVGEKVYLVNKMNVKELFTTFETMTGNETETDNAEDASEASKDSSTDDTEDSDSTADSTETQTTDSEEN
;
A
#
# COMPACT_ATOMS: atom_id res chain seq x y z
N MET A 1 -29.75 -40.18 -66.17
CA MET A 1 -28.64 -39.21 -65.89
C MET A 1 -29.03 -37.75 -66.23
N LYS A 2 -30.01 -37.44 -67.00
CA LYS A 2 -30.38 -36.04 -67.42
C LYS A 2 -30.90 -35.14 -66.25
N ASN A 3 -31.57 -35.69 -65.24
CA ASN A 3 -32.16 -34.89 -64.16
C ASN A 3 -31.13 -34.38 -63.05
N LYS A 4 -29.97 -34.99 -62.93
CA LYS A 4 -28.93 -34.54 -61.98
C LYS A 4 -28.14 -33.34 -62.52
N THR A 5 -27.92 -33.37 -63.88
CA THR A 5 -27.16 -32.28 -64.52
C THR A 5 -27.99 -30.99 -64.61
N VAL A 6 -29.32 -31.09 -64.85
CA VAL A 6 -30.23 -29.93 -64.85
C VAL A 6 -30.32 -29.30 -63.46
N LYS A 7 -30.39 -30.09 -62.34
CA LYS A 7 -30.40 -29.59 -60.98
C LYS A 7 -29.08 -28.90 -60.64
N MET A 8 -27.96 -29.42 -61.13
CA MET A 8 -26.64 -28.82 -60.91
C MET A 8 -26.46 -27.48 -61.60
N VAL A 9 -26.99 -27.38 -62.88
CA VAL A 9 -26.95 -26.11 -63.61
C VAL A 9 -27.86 -25.05 -62.98
N ILE A 10 -29.02 -25.43 -62.43
CA ILE A 10 -29.90 -24.51 -61.72
C ILE A 10 -29.23 -24.06 -60.43
N ALA A 11 -28.58 -24.96 -59.69
CA ALA A 11 -27.85 -24.60 -58.43
C ALA A 11 -26.70 -23.62 -58.71
N VAL A 12 -25.94 -23.81 -59.79
CA VAL A 12 -24.85 -22.89 -60.17
C VAL A 12 -25.45 -21.54 -60.65
N ALA A 13 -26.54 -21.53 -61.37
CA ALA A 13 -27.20 -20.28 -61.78
C ALA A 13 -27.73 -19.48 -60.59
N VAL A 14 -28.30 -20.15 -59.55
CA VAL A 14 -28.74 -19.50 -58.31
C VAL A 14 -27.54 -18.97 -57.55
N LEU A 15 -26.42 -19.71 -57.47
CA LEU A 15 -25.21 -19.26 -56.83
C LEU A 15 -24.62 -18.00 -57.48
N VAL A 16 -24.61 -17.94 -58.80
CA VAL A 16 -24.15 -16.76 -59.58
C VAL A 16 -25.04 -15.55 -59.30
N VAL A 17 -26.34 -15.73 -59.22
CA VAL A 17 -27.30 -14.66 -58.88
C VAL A 17 -27.09 -14.19 -57.42
N CYS A 18 -26.92 -15.11 -56.51
CA CYS A 18 -26.63 -14.76 -55.10
C CYS A 18 -25.28 -14.02 -54.93
N CYS A 19 -24.22 -14.46 -55.63
CA CYS A 19 -22.94 -13.77 -55.64
C CYS A 19 -23.02 -12.37 -56.28
N GLY A 20 -23.82 -12.25 -57.38
CA GLY A 20 -24.06 -10.94 -58.00
C GLY A 20 -24.87 -9.99 -57.12
N ALA A 21 -25.89 -10.50 -56.42
CA ALA A 21 -26.65 -9.73 -55.45
C ALA A 21 -25.79 -9.32 -54.24
N TYR A 22 -24.97 -10.23 -53.73
CA TYR A 22 -24.03 -9.92 -52.63
C TYR A 22 -22.99 -8.86 -53.03
N ALA A 23 -22.40 -8.97 -54.22
CA ALA A 23 -21.46 -7.97 -54.74
C ALA A 23 -22.16 -6.61 -54.96
N GLY A 24 -23.43 -6.63 -55.45
CA GLY A 24 -24.24 -5.42 -55.59
C GLY A 24 -24.58 -4.73 -54.28
N VAL A 25 -24.98 -5.49 -53.26
CA VAL A 25 -25.22 -4.97 -51.90
C VAL A 25 -23.94 -4.45 -51.27
N LYS A 26 -22.85 -5.19 -51.38
CA LYS A 26 -21.54 -4.77 -50.82
C LYS A 26 -21.02 -3.47 -51.46
N THR A 27 -21.18 -3.33 -52.80
CA THR A 27 -20.78 -2.08 -53.47
C THR A 27 -21.76 -0.94 -53.19
N TYR A 28 -23.03 -1.22 -52.94
CA TYR A 28 -24.00 -0.19 -52.52
C TYR A 28 -23.73 0.29 -51.09
N VAL A 29 -23.50 -0.64 -50.15
CA VAL A 29 -23.15 -0.31 -48.76
C VAL A 29 -21.82 0.45 -48.71
N ALA A 30 -20.77 -0.03 -49.39
CA ALA A 30 -19.47 0.66 -49.45
C ALA A 30 -19.57 2.06 -50.08
N LYS A 31 -20.51 2.26 -51.01
CA LYS A 31 -20.75 3.56 -51.64
C LYS A 31 -21.60 4.48 -50.76
N GLN A 32 -22.40 3.90 -49.87
CA GLN A 32 -23.17 4.63 -48.86
C GLN A 32 -22.26 5.02 -47.68
N GLU A 33 -21.44 4.10 -47.20
CA GLU A 33 -20.40 4.38 -46.21
C GLU A 33 -19.39 5.43 -46.71
N GLN A 34 -19.03 5.41 -47.98
CA GLN A 34 -18.15 6.42 -48.57
C GLN A 34 -18.87 7.78 -48.75
N LYS A 35 -20.19 7.79 -49.01
CA LYS A 35 -20.99 9.02 -49.02
C LYS A 35 -21.23 9.57 -47.64
N GLU A 36 -21.49 8.72 -46.65
CA GLU A 36 -21.59 9.13 -45.25
C GLU A 36 -20.25 9.66 -44.73
N SER A 37 -19.10 9.05 -45.11
CA SER A 37 -17.76 9.57 -44.74
C SER A 37 -17.34 10.81 -45.53
N GLU A 38 -17.94 11.11 -46.68
CA GLU A 38 -17.72 12.34 -47.46
C GLU A 38 -18.72 13.47 -47.09
N GLU A 39 -19.86 13.14 -46.41
CA GLU A 39 -20.80 14.12 -45.86
C GLU A 39 -20.53 14.50 -44.40
N GLU A 40 -19.64 13.77 -43.67
CA GLU A 40 -19.25 14.02 -42.27
C GLU A 40 -17.85 14.63 -42.10
N THR A 41 -17.29 15.33 -43.03
CA THR A 41 -16.40 16.41 -42.75
C THR A 41 -17.23 17.68 -42.55
N GLU A 42 -17.98 17.78 -41.46
CA GLU A 42 -18.45 19.07 -40.99
C GLU A 42 -17.20 19.91 -40.81
N GLU A 43 -17.09 21.03 -41.53
CA GLU A 43 -15.99 21.96 -41.38
C GLU A 43 -16.07 22.50 -39.95
N LYS A 44 -15.17 21.97 -39.07
CA LYS A 44 -15.04 22.47 -37.69
C LYS A 44 -14.80 23.97 -37.70
N THR A 45 -15.52 24.69 -36.86
CA THR A 45 -15.36 26.12 -36.72
C THR A 45 -14.36 26.41 -35.58
N THR A 46 -13.28 27.12 -35.87
CA THR A 46 -12.34 27.56 -34.86
C THR A 46 -13.00 28.61 -33.94
N VAL A 47 -13.13 28.29 -32.68
CA VAL A 47 -13.64 29.20 -31.63
C VAL A 47 -12.48 30.04 -31.08
N PHE A 48 -11.36 29.39 -30.76
CA PHE A 48 -10.15 30.03 -30.30
C PHE A 48 -8.93 29.32 -30.84
N SER A 49 -7.86 30.07 -31.17
CA SER A 49 -6.57 29.51 -31.59
C SER A 49 -5.43 30.41 -31.21
N ALA A 50 -4.45 29.88 -30.48
CA ALA A 50 -3.20 30.53 -30.12
C ALA A 50 -2.11 29.46 -29.96
N SER A 51 -0.84 29.85 -29.83
CA SER A 51 0.16 28.93 -29.28
C SER A 51 -0.02 28.83 -27.78
N ALA A 52 0.11 27.64 -27.19
CA ALA A 52 0.08 27.47 -25.74
C ALA A 52 1.17 28.33 -25.04
N ASP A 53 2.33 28.48 -25.68
CA ASP A 53 3.42 29.32 -25.19
C ASP A 53 3.10 30.81 -25.16
N ASP A 54 2.16 31.25 -26.01
CA ASP A 54 1.71 32.64 -26.05
C ASP A 54 0.67 32.95 -24.96
N ILE A 55 0.10 31.93 -24.31
CA ILE A 55 -0.87 32.14 -23.22
C ILE A 55 -0.12 32.62 -21.99
N GLN A 56 -0.53 33.81 -21.50
CA GLN A 56 0.11 34.53 -20.38
C GLN A 56 -0.71 34.46 -19.10
N SER A 57 -2.03 34.30 -19.21
CA SER A 57 -2.92 34.23 -18.07
C SER A 57 -4.18 33.46 -18.40
N LEU A 58 -4.61 32.69 -17.42
CA LEU A 58 -5.87 31.95 -17.38
C LEU A 58 -6.66 32.45 -16.16
N ASP A 59 -7.88 32.90 -16.37
CA ASP A 59 -8.77 33.39 -15.33
C ASP A 59 -10.09 32.63 -15.45
N PHE A 60 -10.47 31.90 -14.41
CA PHE A 60 -11.65 31.06 -14.42
C PHE A 60 -12.23 30.87 -13.01
N MET A 61 -13.42 30.30 -12.94
CA MET A 61 -14.14 30.15 -11.68
C MET A 61 -13.77 28.84 -10.99
N ILE A 62 -13.28 28.94 -9.77
CA ILE A 62 -13.10 27.81 -8.84
C ILE A 62 -13.98 28.07 -7.63
N ASP A 63 -14.87 27.17 -7.26
CA ASP A 63 -15.81 27.31 -6.13
C ASP A 63 -16.58 28.65 -6.16
N LYS A 64 -16.98 29.09 -7.35
CA LYS A 64 -17.66 30.38 -7.58
C LYS A 64 -16.81 31.62 -7.30
N ASN A 65 -15.52 31.46 -7.12
CA ASN A 65 -14.55 32.55 -6.99
C ASN A 65 -13.75 32.68 -8.28
N GLU A 66 -13.58 33.91 -8.75
CA GLU A 66 -12.71 34.20 -9.88
C GLU A 66 -11.25 33.99 -9.44
N THR A 67 -10.54 33.05 -10.10
CA THR A 67 -9.17 32.70 -9.80
C THR A 67 -8.31 32.95 -11.03
N THR A 68 -7.20 33.65 -10.86
CA THR A 68 -6.29 33.98 -11.95
C THR A 68 -4.94 33.32 -11.73
N PHE A 69 -4.52 32.53 -12.71
CA PHE A 69 -3.14 32.11 -12.84
C PHE A 69 -2.46 32.87 -13.96
N GLU A 70 -1.29 33.43 -13.70
CA GLU A 70 -0.53 34.22 -14.67
C GLU A 70 0.93 33.75 -14.73
N LYS A 71 1.61 33.91 -15.88
CA LYS A 71 3.03 33.62 -16.02
C LYS A 71 3.88 34.78 -15.53
N ASP A 72 4.76 34.51 -14.56
CA ASP A 72 5.82 35.42 -14.10
C ASP A 72 7.17 34.71 -14.39
N ASN A 73 7.98 35.27 -15.30
CA ASN A 73 9.22 34.66 -15.79
C ASN A 73 9.02 33.21 -16.32
N ASP A 74 8.00 33.03 -17.14
CA ASP A 74 7.60 31.74 -17.75
C ASP A 74 7.14 30.66 -16.76
N GLN A 75 6.94 31.00 -15.48
CA GLN A 75 6.34 30.13 -14.47
C GLN A 75 4.93 30.59 -14.09
N TRP A 76 4.02 29.64 -13.98
CA TRP A 76 2.68 29.90 -13.50
C TRP A 76 2.68 30.25 -12.02
N ILE A 77 2.02 31.34 -11.66
CA ILE A 77 1.76 31.75 -10.29
C ILE A 77 0.26 32.08 -10.11
N LYS A 78 -0.26 31.86 -8.92
CA LYS A 78 -1.59 32.34 -8.53
C LYS A 78 -1.47 33.85 -8.21
N LYS A 79 -2.15 34.69 -8.97
CA LYS A 79 -1.96 36.15 -8.99
C LYS A 79 -2.11 36.82 -7.64
N ASP A 80 -3.15 36.44 -6.90
CA ASP A 80 -3.51 37.01 -5.60
C ASP A 80 -2.78 36.34 -4.42
N GLU A 81 -2.07 35.19 -4.68
CA GLU A 81 -1.40 34.41 -3.65
C GLU A 81 -0.14 33.73 -4.23
N LYS A 82 0.93 34.53 -4.34
CA LYS A 82 2.17 34.10 -5.00
C LYS A 82 2.92 32.94 -4.29
N GLU A 83 2.59 32.69 -3.02
CA GLU A 83 3.15 31.58 -2.23
C GLU A 83 2.43 30.25 -2.50
N PHE A 84 1.26 30.30 -3.18
CA PHE A 84 0.52 29.09 -3.54
C PHE A 84 1.39 28.19 -4.43
N PRO A 85 1.58 26.90 -4.08
CA PRO A 85 2.48 25.99 -4.78
C PRO A 85 1.84 25.47 -6.08
N VAL A 86 1.93 26.26 -7.14
CA VAL A 86 1.28 25.96 -8.42
C VAL A 86 1.92 24.74 -9.09
N ASN A 87 1.10 23.77 -9.49
CA ASN A 87 1.52 22.67 -10.35
C ASN A 87 1.69 23.17 -11.79
N GLN A 88 2.94 23.34 -12.21
CA GLN A 88 3.29 23.90 -13.52
C GLN A 88 2.76 23.02 -14.67
N THR A 89 2.91 21.71 -14.55
CA THR A 89 2.45 20.76 -15.58
C THR A 89 0.93 20.80 -15.75
N THR A 90 0.18 20.87 -14.66
CA THR A 90 -1.29 20.93 -14.73
C THR A 90 -1.76 22.18 -15.43
N LEU A 91 -1.11 23.35 -15.20
CA LEU A 91 -1.48 24.59 -15.88
C LEU A 91 -0.97 24.65 -17.32
N ASP A 92 0.17 24.06 -17.64
CA ASP A 92 0.63 23.94 -19.03
C ASP A 92 -0.31 23.02 -19.84
N ASP A 93 -0.80 21.94 -19.26
CA ASP A 93 -1.80 21.05 -19.86
C ASP A 93 -3.14 21.79 -20.06
N ALA A 94 -3.58 22.56 -19.06
CA ALA A 94 -4.78 23.39 -19.15
C ALA A 94 -4.64 24.46 -20.25
N ALA A 95 -3.49 25.14 -20.35
CA ALA A 95 -3.21 26.08 -21.42
C ALA A 95 -3.20 25.41 -22.80
N SER A 96 -2.62 24.20 -22.87
CA SER A 96 -2.57 23.41 -24.10
C SER A 96 -3.97 22.98 -24.54
N SER A 97 -4.86 22.61 -23.62
CA SER A 97 -6.23 22.17 -23.90
C SER A 97 -7.08 23.28 -24.57
N VAL A 98 -6.80 24.54 -24.24
CA VAL A 98 -7.51 25.70 -24.81
C VAL A 98 -6.78 26.36 -25.97
N ALA A 99 -5.53 25.97 -26.25
CA ALA A 99 -4.74 26.58 -27.32
C ALA A 99 -5.40 26.44 -28.71
N SER A 100 -6.23 25.42 -28.92
CA SER A 100 -7.00 25.23 -30.14
C SER A 100 -8.37 24.67 -29.79
N ILE A 101 -9.36 25.55 -29.67
CA ILE A 101 -10.75 25.18 -29.45
C ILE A 101 -11.51 25.20 -30.77
N GLU A 102 -12.02 24.05 -31.15
CA GLU A 102 -12.88 23.89 -32.34
C GLU A 102 -14.30 23.51 -31.92
N SER A 103 -15.26 23.93 -32.69
CA SER A 103 -16.66 23.59 -32.53
C SER A 103 -17.11 22.69 -33.68
N ASP A 104 -17.68 21.57 -33.34
CA ASP A 104 -18.30 20.65 -34.31
C ASP A 104 -19.66 21.18 -34.81
N ARG A 105 -20.30 22.04 -34.01
CA ARG A 105 -21.59 22.61 -34.32
C ARG A 105 -21.74 24.04 -33.82
N VAL A 106 -22.16 24.94 -34.67
CA VAL A 106 -22.46 26.34 -34.34
C VAL A 106 -23.97 26.57 -34.43
N LEU A 107 -24.53 27.14 -33.37
CA LEU A 107 -25.91 27.57 -33.29
C LEU A 107 -25.93 29.08 -33.47
N SER A 108 -26.52 29.57 -34.58
CA SER A 108 -26.61 30.99 -34.88
C SER A 108 -28.01 31.53 -34.58
N ASP A 109 -28.11 32.84 -34.36
CA ASP A 109 -29.37 33.53 -34.06
C ASP A 109 -30.10 32.99 -32.82
N VAL A 110 -29.32 32.60 -31.79
CA VAL A 110 -29.86 32.12 -30.53
C VAL A 110 -30.53 33.30 -29.78
N GLU A 111 -31.81 33.15 -29.46
CA GLU A 111 -32.61 34.17 -28.75
C GLU A 111 -32.71 33.89 -27.25
N ASP A 112 -32.60 32.60 -26.83
CA ASP A 112 -32.75 32.13 -25.47
C ASP A 112 -31.50 31.38 -25.05
N LEU A 113 -30.76 31.95 -24.10
CA LEU A 113 -29.54 31.33 -23.54
C LEU A 113 -29.81 30.38 -22.38
N GLU A 114 -31.02 30.43 -21.77
CA GLU A 114 -31.38 29.59 -20.63
C GLU A 114 -31.37 28.10 -21.03
N GLU A 115 -31.77 27.79 -22.28
CA GLU A 115 -31.79 26.43 -22.80
C GLU A 115 -30.38 25.75 -22.84
N TYR A 116 -29.33 26.57 -22.83
CA TYR A 116 -27.92 26.12 -22.91
C TYR A 116 -27.14 26.37 -21.59
N GLY A 117 -27.82 26.80 -20.50
CA GLY A 117 -27.17 27.18 -19.25
C GLY A 117 -26.30 28.45 -19.37
N LEU A 118 -26.46 29.22 -20.43
CA LEU A 118 -25.61 30.37 -20.76
C LEU A 118 -26.19 31.72 -20.33
N ASP A 119 -27.41 31.76 -19.78
CA ASP A 119 -27.95 32.92 -19.08
C ASP A 119 -27.25 33.16 -17.72
N THR A 120 -26.81 32.04 -17.11
CA THR A 120 -26.02 32.00 -15.87
C THR A 120 -24.88 31.02 -16.05
N PRO A 121 -23.80 31.37 -16.78
CA PRO A 121 -22.71 30.47 -17.12
C PRO A 121 -22.12 29.76 -15.89
N SER A 122 -21.88 28.48 -15.99
CA SER A 122 -21.27 27.66 -14.93
C SER A 122 -19.82 28.06 -14.68
N ASN A 123 -19.13 28.50 -15.74
CA ASN A 123 -17.76 29.01 -15.69
C ASN A 123 -17.59 30.18 -16.71
N THR A 124 -16.61 31.03 -16.42
CA THR A 124 -16.16 32.10 -17.34
C THR A 124 -14.65 31.97 -17.45
N LEU A 125 -14.17 31.57 -18.63
CA LEU A 125 -12.74 31.38 -18.90
C LEU A 125 -12.21 32.57 -19.70
N LYS A 126 -11.30 33.37 -19.11
CA LYS A 126 -10.59 34.47 -19.79
C LYS A 126 -9.17 34.00 -20.10
N ILE A 127 -8.83 34.00 -21.35
CA ILE A 127 -7.52 33.62 -21.88
C ILE A 127 -6.81 34.86 -22.36
N VAL A 128 -5.66 35.17 -21.77
CA VAL A 128 -4.81 36.29 -22.14
C VAL A 128 -3.59 35.77 -22.90
N THR A 129 -3.43 36.22 -24.14
CA THR A 129 -2.30 35.81 -24.99
C THR A 129 -1.41 37.01 -25.33
N LYS A 130 -0.13 36.77 -25.63
CA LYS A 130 0.76 37.73 -26.27
C LYS A 130 0.20 38.10 -27.67
N ASP A 131 0.19 39.36 -28.03
CA ASP A 131 -0.16 39.78 -29.39
C ASP A 131 1.06 39.54 -30.30
N SER A 132 0.99 38.44 -31.08
CA SER A 132 2.01 38.10 -32.07
C SER A 132 1.91 38.95 -33.36
N GLY A 133 1.29 40.13 -33.28
CA GLY A 133 1.12 41.01 -34.42
C GLY A 133 2.46 41.36 -35.08
N ASP A 134 2.47 41.20 -36.42
CA ASP A 134 3.59 41.49 -37.32
C ASP A 134 4.15 42.90 -37.10
N ASP A 135 5.14 43.01 -36.17
CA ASP A 135 5.74 44.32 -35.81
C ASP A 135 6.76 44.73 -36.88
N SER A 136 6.26 45.25 -37.98
CA SER A 136 7.08 45.88 -39.04
C SER A 136 7.29 47.40 -38.79
N SER A 137 7.20 47.88 -37.56
CA SER A 137 7.49 49.30 -37.22
C SER A 137 8.60 49.38 -36.15
N GLU A 138 9.83 49.63 -36.62
CA GLU A 138 11.04 49.93 -35.83
C GLU A 138 10.96 51.32 -35.13
N ASP A 139 9.96 51.64 -34.36
CA ASP A 139 9.98 52.92 -33.62
C ASP A 139 8.97 52.97 -32.44
N SER A 140 9.03 52.05 -31.48
CA SER A 140 8.40 52.28 -30.18
C SER A 140 9.14 51.56 -29.04
N VAL A 141 9.83 52.35 -28.23
CA VAL A 141 10.45 51.96 -26.96
C VAL A 141 9.34 51.92 -25.90
N ASP A 142 8.38 51.02 -26.05
CA ASP A 142 7.43 50.68 -24.99
C ASP A 142 7.39 49.16 -24.84
N ASP A 143 8.13 48.67 -23.83
CA ASP A 143 8.40 47.28 -23.53
C ASP A 143 7.18 46.58 -22.85
N SER A 144 5.99 47.10 -23.04
CA SER A 144 4.76 46.44 -22.64
C SER A 144 4.26 45.58 -23.80
N ALA A 145 4.51 44.29 -23.76
CA ALA A 145 3.96 43.35 -24.72
C ALA A 145 2.44 43.55 -24.80
N LYS A 146 1.92 43.86 -26.00
CA LYS A 146 0.48 43.93 -26.21
C LYS A 146 -0.12 42.55 -25.96
N THR A 147 -1.21 42.51 -25.24
CA THR A 147 -1.95 41.28 -24.94
C THR A 147 -3.35 41.35 -25.56
N VAL A 148 -3.86 40.21 -25.95
CA VAL A 148 -5.23 40.01 -26.41
C VAL A 148 -5.95 39.14 -25.39
N THR A 149 -7.16 39.55 -24.99
CA THR A 149 -8.00 38.77 -24.08
C THR A 149 -9.19 38.20 -24.85
N THR A 150 -9.40 36.90 -24.73
CA THR A 150 -10.60 36.22 -25.21
C THR A 150 -11.36 35.67 -24.02
N THR A 151 -12.67 35.88 -23.98
CA THR A 151 -13.52 35.37 -22.91
C THR A 151 -14.48 34.34 -23.46
N LEU A 152 -14.49 33.16 -22.84
CA LEU A 152 -15.42 32.06 -23.12
C LEU A 152 -16.37 31.92 -21.95
N TYR A 153 -17.65 31.98 -22.21
CA TYR A 153 -18.70 31.74 -21.21
C TYR A 153 -19.22 30.31 -21.40
N VAL A 154 -19.06 29.50 -20.39
CA VAL A 154 -19.35 28.07 -20.40
C VAL A 154 -20.70 27.78 -19.74
N GLY A 155 -21.61 27.20 -20.49
CA GLY A 155 -22.94 26.77 -20.04
C GLY A 155 -22.97 25.30 -19.63
N ASP A 156 -24.07 24.65 -19.97
CA ASP A 156 -24.30 23.25 -19.61
C ASP A 156 -23.51 22.29 -20.50
N GLU A 157 -23.21 21.12 -19.96
CA GLU A 157 -22.68 19.99 -20.72
C GLU A 157 -23.82 19.21 -21.39
N ASN A 158 -23.68 18.92 -22.66
CA ASN A 158 -24.48 17.94 -23.35
C ASN A 158 -23.87 16.54 -23.13
N SER A 159 -24.34 15.82 -22.13
CA SER A 159 -23.85 14.49 -21.75
C SER A 159 -24.01 13.43 -22.85
N SER A 160 -24.85 13.68 -23.87
CA SER A 160 -25.02 12.74 -24.99
C SER A 160 -23.90 12.84 -26.03
N THR A 161 -23.25 14.00 -26.12
CA THR A 161 -22.15 14.27 -27.06
C THR A 161 -20.83 14.59 -26.39
N SER A 162 -20.78 14.70 -25.05
CA SER A 162 -19.62 15.13 -24.25
C SER A 162 -19.08 16.47 -24.74
N GLN A 163 -19.97 17.44 -24.91
CA GLN A 163 -19.65 18.78 -25.37
C GLN A 163 -20.30 19.83 -24.48
N TYR A 164 -19.61 20.94 -24.26
CA TYR A 164 -20.14 22.11 -23.56
C TYR A 164 -20.70 23.12 -24.53
N TYR A 165 -21.78 23.82 -24.15
CA TYR A 165 -22.26 24.99 -24.84
C TYR A 165 -21.45 26.21 -24.40
N VAL A 166 -20.91 26.96 -25.37
CA VAL A 166 -20.02 28.09 -25.10
C VAL A 166 -20.41 29.28 -26.02
N TYR A 167 -20.44 30.50 -25.48
CA TYR A 167 -20.36 31.68 -26.31
C TYR A 167 -19.07 32.44 -26.06
N LYS A 168 -18.62 33.22 -27.07
CA LYS A 168 -17.35 33.93 -27.05
C LYS A 168 -17.54 35.43 -26.95
N ASP A 169 -16.76 36.05 -26.07
CA ASP A 169 -16.75 37.50 -25.85
C ASP A 169 -18.18 38.03 -25.58
N ASP A 170 -18.61 39.08 -26.26
CA ASP A 170 -19.95 39.67 -26.09
C ASP A 170 -20.99 39.13 -27.09
N ASP A 171 -20.64 38.12 -27.94
CA ASP A 171 -21.55 37.57 -28.93
C ASP A 171 -22.47 36.52 -28.31
N LYS A 172 -23.58 36.97 -27.75
CA LYS A 172 -24.62 36.13 -27.14
C LYS A 172 -25.58 35.51 -28.14
N THR A 173 -25.39 35.73 -29.44
CA THR A 173 -26.27 35.21 -30.50
C THR A 173 -25.70 33.97 -31.17
N THR A 174 -24.42 33.68 -30.93
CA THR A 174 -23.74 32.53 -31.47
C THR A 174 -23.28 31.60 -30.33
N VAL A 175 -23.78 30.37 -30.33
CA VAL A 175 -23.40 29.36 -29.35
C VAL A 175 -22.63 28.23 -30.06
N TYR A 176 -21.52 27.86 -29.51
CA TYR A 176 -20.61 26.81 -29.98
C TYR A 176 -20.76 25.56 -29.14
N MET A 177 -20.74 24.40 -29.76
CA MET A 177 -20.59 23.12 -29.05
C MET A 177 -19.12 22.72 -29.10
N VAL A 178 -18.43 22.79 -27.98
CA VAL A 178 -17.01 22.49 -27.86
C VAL A 178 -16.77 21.22 -27.07
N ASP A 179 -15.72 20.46 -27.41
CA ASP A 179 -15.38 19.21 -26.77
C ASP A 179 -15.09 19.40 -25.27
N ALA A 180 -15.58 18.49 -24.44
CA ALA A 180 -15.43 18.53 -22.99
C ALA A 180 -13.96 18.58 -22.56
N SER A 181 -13.06 17.93 -23.30
CA SER A 181 -11.62 17.93 -23.01
C SER A 181 -10.97 19.30 -23.01
N SER A 182 -11.58 20.30 -23.71
CA SER A 182 -11.11 21.68 -23.68
C SER A 182 -11.60 22.47 -22.46
N ILE A 183 -12.62 22.00 -21.77
CA ILE A 183 -13.29 22.71 -20.65
C ILE A 183 -13.03 22.03 -19.30
N GLU A 184 -13.01 20.71 -19.24
CA GLU A 184 -12.80 19.93 -18.01
C GLU A 184 -11.54 20.34 -17.21
N PRO A 185 -10.40 20.72 -17.85
CA PRO A 185 -9.24 21.20 -17.09
C PRO A 185 -9.53 22.45 -16.22
N PHE A 186 -10.66 23.15 -16.42
CA PHE A 186 -11.06 24.35 -15.68
C PHE A 186 -12.24 24.13 -14.74
N THR A 187 -12.62 22.88 -14.48
CA THR A 187 -13.74 22.52 -13.59
C THR A 187 -13.28 21.84 -12.29
N LYS A 188 -11.98 21.82 -12.06
CA LYS A 188 -11.35 21.16 -10.91
C LYS A 188 -11.34 22.07 -9.68
N ASP A 189 -11.11 21.47 -8.51
CA ASP A 189 -10.91 22.19 -7.26
C ASP A 189 -9.54 22.89 -7.21
N LEU A 190 -9.39 23.89 -6.33
CA LEU A 190 -8.18 24.72 -6.28
C LEU A 190 -6.89 23.87 -6.08
N TYR A 191 -6.94 22.90 -5.22
CA TYR A 191 -5.77 22.09 -4.90
C TYR A 191 -5.39 21.04 -5.96
N ASP A 192 -6.26 20.81 -6.97
CA ASP A 192 -5.90 20.04 -8.16
C ASP A 192 -4.87 20.78 -9.06
N TYR A 193 -4.76 22.11 -8.89
CA TYR A 193 -3.75 22.94 -9.55
C TYR A 193 -2.51 23.19 -8.69
N ALA A 194 -2.44 22.55 -7.52
CA ALA A 194 -1.32 22.70 -6.61
C ALA A 194 -0.37 21.51 -6.70
N GLN A 195 0.92 21.74 -6.45
CA GLN A 195 1.93 20.72 -6.27
C GLN A 195 2.26 20.62 -4.78
N GLY A 196 1.78 19.59 -4.14
CA GLY A 196 2.20 19.24 -2.77
C GLY A 196 3.56 18.55 -2.74
N GLU A 197 4.08 18.35 -1.55
CA GLU A 197 5.26 17.51 -1.33
C GLU A 197 4.91 16.04 -1.57
N ASP A 198 5.87 15.26 -2.01
CA ASP A 198 5.71 13.82 -2.11
C ASP A 198 5.64 13.19 -0.71
N PHE A 199 4.88 12.09 -0.58
CA PHE A 199 4.89 11.34 0.66
C PHE A 199 6.30 10.80 0.94
N PRO A 200 6.87 11.01 2.15
CA PRO A 200 8.20 10.52 2.49
C PRO A 200 8.18 9.00 2.66
N ALA A 201 8.23 8.29 1.53
CA ALA A 201 8.18 6.84 1.50
C ALA A 201 9.44 6.23 2.13
N ILE A 202 9.26 5.15 2.90
CA ILE A 202 10.37 4.36 3.43
C ILE A 202 10.86 3.44 2.32
N SER A 203 12.08 3.68 1.85
CA SER A 203 12.66 2.97 0.68
C SER A 203 12.82 1.47 0.91
N ASN A 204 13.19 1.08 2.15
CA ASN A 204 13.34 -0.30 2.55
C ASN A 204 12.65 -0.53 3.91
N THR A 205 11.54 -1.24 3.90
CA THR A 205 10.77 -1.51 5.13
C THR A 205 11.48 -2.47 6.09
N ASP A 206 12.52 -3.19 5.63
CA ASP A 206 13.34 -4.03 6.51
C ASP A 206 14.22 -3.20 7.47
N ASP A 207 14.45 -1.94 7.16
CA ASP A 207 15.23 -1.01 7.98
C ASP A 207 14.40 -0.31 9.06
N ILE A 208 13.09 -0.58 9.12
CA ILE A 208 12.23 -0.14 10.21
C ILE A 208 12.63 -0.89 11.48
N ASN A 209 12.86 -0.14 12.56
CA ASN A 209 13.28 -0.70 13.84
C ASN A 209 12.31 -0.42 14.99
N LYS A 210 11.39 0.56 14.83
CA LYS A 210 10.37 0.85 15.83
C LYS A 210 9.10 1.39 15.18
N ILE A 211 7.95 0.96 15.69
CA ILE A 211 6.63 1.49 15.33
C ILE A 211 5.89 1.81 16.64
N TYR A 212 5.44 3.03 16.77
CA TYR A 212 4.60 3.47 17.88
C TYR A 212 3.31 4.08 17.33
N VAL A 213 2.18 3.58 17.78
CA VAL A 213 0.86 4.14 17.47
C VAL A 213 0.23 4.60 18.76
N SER A 214 -0.21 5.86 18.78
CA SER A 214 -1.01 6.42 19.87
C SER A 214 -2.41 6.77 19.37
N GLY A 215 -3.41 6.60 20.21
CA GLY A 215 -4.81 6.81 19.87
C GLY A 215 -5.72 6.08 20.84
N GLU A 216 -6.88 5.64 20.39
CA GLU A 216 -7.80 4.81 21.20
C GLU A 216 -7.13 3.50 21.63
N ASN A 217 -6.41 2.87 20.71
CA ASN A 217 -5.59 1.69 20.95
C ASN A 217 -4.12 2.06 20.73
N SER A 218 -3.34 2.12 21.81
CA SER A 218 -1.92 2.47 21.71
C SER A 218 -1.06 1.22 21.85
N TYR A 219 -0.01 1.12 21.03
CA TYR A 219 0.96 0.03 21.11
C TYR A 219 2.34 0.48 20.63
N GLU A 220 3.37 -0.23 21.07
CA GLU A 220 4.76 -0.01 20.67
C GLU A 220 5.41 -1.33 20.26
N LEU A 221 5.88 -1.39 19.03
CA LEU A 221 6.63 -2.51 18.46
C LEU A 221 8.10 -2.10 18.31
N VAL A 222 9.03 -2.91 18.79
CA VAL A 222 10.47 -2.66 18.70
C VAL A 222 11.16 -3.89 18.14
N LYS A 223 12.00 -3.68 17.12
CA LYS A 223 12.85 -4.72 16.55
C LYS A 223 14.09 -4.90 17.43
N ASN A 224 14.45 -6.12 17.70
CA ASN A 224 15.63 -6.44 18.50
C ASN A 224 16.87 -6.47 17.60
N ASP A 225 17.90 -5.73 17.96
CA ASP A 225 19.15 -5.59 17.21
C ASP A 225 19.91 -6.91 17.06
N ASP A 226 19.84 -7.81 18.07
CA ASP A 226 20.61 -9.04 18.10
C ASP A 226 20.08 -10.12 17.13
N ASN A 227 18.76 -10.16 16.89
CA ASN A 227 18.14 -11.26 16.15
C ASN A 227 17.05 -10.83 15.18
N SER A 228 16.86 -9.51 14.99
CA SER A 228 15.84 -8.91 14.13
C SER A 228 14.39 -9.35 14.42
N LEU A 229 14.13 -9.89 15.62
CA LEU A 229 12.79 -10.25 16.05
C LEU A 229 12.08 -9.03 16.63
N TRP A 230 10.80 -8.92 16.30
CA TRP A 230 9.96 -7.88 16.86
C TRP A 230 9.44 -8.26 18.24
N THR A 231 9.39 -7.28 19.12
CA THR A 231 8.81 -7.38 20.45
C THR A 231 7.77 -6.28 20.66
N ILE A 232 6.76 -6.57 21.49
CA ILE A 232 5.79 -5.59 21.95
C ILE A 232 5.95 -5.39 23.44
N GLN A 233 5.74 -4.16 23.92
CA GLN A 233 5.75 -3.84 25.32
C GLN A 233 4.51 -4.47 25.97
N GLY A 234 4.70 -5.47 26.83
CA GLY A 234 3.62 -6.08 27.60
C GLY A 234 3.26 -5.29 28.86
N ALA A 235 2.30 -5.79 29.61
CA ALA A 235 1.93 -5.21 30.90
C ALA A 235 3.14 -5.22 31.85
N GLY A 236 3.71 -4.06 32.15
CA GLY A 236 4.81 -3.86 33.11
C GLY A 236 6.17 -3.98 32.49
N ASP A 237 6.86 -3.35 31.86
CA ASP A 237 8.26 -3.31 31.36
C ASP A 237 8.80 -4.61 30.72
N GLU A 238 8.03 -5.69 30.66
CA GLU A 238 8.44 -6.92 29.98
C GLU A 238 8.16 -6.85 28.47
N LYS A 239 9.20 -7.09 27.67
CA LYS A 239 9.06 -7.22 26.22
C LYS A 239 8.62 -8.63 25.87
N GLU A 240 7.55 -8.73 25.12
CA GLU A 240 7.00 -10.00 24.65
C GLU A 240 7.30 -10.23 23.17
N LYS A 241 7.42 -11.49 22.77
CA LYS A 241 7.51 -11.87 21.36
C LYS A 241 6.19 -11.59 20.67
N THR A 242 6.27 -11.16 19.44
CA THR A 242 5.13 -10.89 18.59
C THR A 242 4.86 -12.02 17.60
N ASP A 243 3.63 -12.06 17.08
CA ASP A 243 3.31 -12.82 15.88
C ASP A 243 4.02 -12.18 14.68
N SER A 244 4.99 -12.89 14.13
CA SER A 244 5.85 -12.37 13.07
C SER A 244 5.09 -12.08 11.76
N ALA A 245 4.03 -12.82 11.48
CA ALA A 245 3.24 -12.64 10.26
C ALA A 245 2.43 -11.35 10.33
N THR A 246 1.81 -11.08 11.49
CA THR A 246 1.05 -9.86 11.74
C THR A 246 1.96 -8.62 11.67
N VAL A 247 3.12 -8.67 12.32
CA VAL A 247 4.07 -7.55 12.29
C VAL A 247 4.65 -7.35 10.89
N SER A 248 5.02 -8.41 10.17
CA SER A 248 5.54 -8.29 8.79
C SER A 248 4.50 -7.69 7.85
N SER A 249 3.22 -8.03 8.03
CA SER A 249 2.13 -7.42 7.28
C SER A 249 2.01 -5.91 7.56
N LEU A 250 2.08 -5.51 8.83
CA LEU A 250 2.06 -4.10 9.24
C LEU A 250 3.25 -3.34 8.67
N VAL A 251 4.46 -3.86 8.83
CA VAL A 251 5.70 -3.27 8.31
C VAL A 251 5.62 -3.08 6.78
N SER A 252 5.13 -4.10 6.07
CA SER A 252 4.98 -4.03 4.60
C SER A 252 3.99 -2.94 4.16
N SER A 253 3.03 -2.57 5.00
CA SER A 253 2.05 -1.53 4.68
C SER A 253 2.69 -0.15 4.49
N PHE A 254 3.83 0.13 5.13
CA PHE A 254 4.57 1.39 4.94
C PHE A 254 5.10 1.57 3.52
N GLY A 255 5.45 0.48 2.82
CA GLY A 255 5.95 0.53 1.44
C GLY A 255 4.92 0.97 0.40
N SER A 256 3.65 1.03 0.75
CA SER A 256 2.54 1.42 -0.14
C SER A 256 1.80 2.67 0.30
N MET A 257 2.28 3.35 1.34
CA MET A 257 1.66 4.59 1.80
C MET A 257 1.84 5.73 0.80
N ALA A 258 0.78 6.47 0.58
CA ALA A 258 0.77 7.65 -0.27
C ALA A 258 -0.33 8.61 0.17
N TYR A 259 -0.19 9.87 -0.17
CA TYR A 259 -1.27 10.83 -0.07
C TYR A 259 -2.39 10.49 -1.06
N ASN A 260 -3.63 10.76 -0.67
CA ASN A 260 -4.77 10.64 -1.58
C ASN A 260 -5.08 11.96 -2.29
N SER A 261 -5.15 13.05 -1.53
CA SER A 261 -5.37 14.39 -2.06
C SER A 261 -4.60 15.43 -1.26
N PHE A 262 -4.18 16.49 -1.92
CA PHE A 262 -3.65 17.68 -1.29
C PHE A 262 -4.81 18.61 -0.88
N VAL A 263 -4.78 19.15 0.33
CA VAL A 263 -5.91 19.90 0.91
C VAL A 263 -5.56 21.32 1.28
N ASN A 264 -4.40 21.53 1.90
CA ASN A 264 -3.96 22.85 2.35
C ASN A 264 -2.44 22.90 2.38
N TYR A 265 -1.86 23.89 1.69
CA TYR A 265 -0.42 24.05 1.61
C TYR A 265 0.18 24.80 2.82
N LYS A 266 -0.66 25.48 3.61
CA LYS A 266 -0.24 26.29 4.76
C LYS A 266 -1.34 26.30 5.81
N CYS A 267 -1.29 25.33 6.73
CA CYS A 267 -2.29 25.16 7.77
C CYS A 267 -2.00 26.05 8.98
N ASP A 268 -2.72 27.17 9.08
CA ASP A 268 -2.64 28.06 10.26
C ASP A 268 -3.48 27.55 11.44
N ASP A 269 -4.56 26.80 11.18
CA ASP A 269 -5.47 26.26 12.21
C ASP A 269 -5.63 24.74 12.07
N LYS A 270 -4.86 24.00 12.84
CA LYS A 270 -4.88 22.54 12.89
C LYS A 270 -6.22 21.97 13.38
N SER A 271 -7.00 22.76 14.14
CA SER A 271 -8.30 22.32 14.69
C SER A 271 -9.36 22.13 13.60
N GLU A 272 -9.22 22.84 12.47
CA GLU A 272 -10.10 22.69 11.31
C GLU A 272 -10.07 21.26 10.76
N TYR A 273 -8.93 20.59 10.88
CA TYR A 273 -8.70 19.23 10.39
C TYR A 273 -8.66 18.18 11.50
N GLY A 274 -8.86 18.59 12.78
CA GLY A 274 -8.74 17.70 13.94
C GLY A 274 -7.31 17.23 14.20
N LEU A 275 -6.31 18.01 13.79
CA LEU A 275 -4.89 17.68 13.92
C LEU A 275 -4.25 18.24 15.20
N ASP A 276 -4.97 19.10 15.95
CA ASP A 276 -4.61 19.61 17.28
C ASP A 276 -5.00 18.64 18.42
N ASP A 277 -6.02 17.81 18.18
CA ASP A 277 -6.44 16.69 19.03
C ASP A 277 -6.63 15.45 18.12
N PRO A 278 -5.52 14.82 17.70
CA PRO A 278 -5.55 13.85 16.63
C PRO A 278 -6.25 12.54 17.03
N TYR A 279 -6.93 11.94 16.07
CA TYR A 279 -7.50 10.60 16.19
C TYR A 279 -6.43 9.55 16.52
N ALA A 280 -5.28 9.64 15.86
CA ALA A 280 -4.11 8.81 16.12
C ALA A 280 -2.83 9.51 15.67
N VAL A 281 -1.70 9.09 16.23
CA VAL A 281 -0.36 9.43 15.70
C VAL A 281 0.41 8.15 15.49
N ILE A 282 0.94 7.97 14.28
CA ILE A 282 1.77 6.84 13.88
C ILE A 282 3.20 7.36 13.77
N THR A 283 4.11 6.82 14.58
CA THR A 283 5.53 7.18 14.58
C THR A 283 6.35 5.95 14.20
N VAL A 284 7.26 6.13 13.24
CA VAL A 284 8.11 5.05 12.73
C VAL A 284 9.56 5.51 12.77
N ASP A 285 10.40 4.78 13.47
CA ASP A 285 11.84 4.96 13.44
C ASP A 285 12.45 3.94 12.48
N TYR A 286 13.28 4.39 11.54
CA TYR A 286 13.90 3.57 10.51
C TYR A 286 15.29 4.10 10.14
N GLN A 287 16.06 3.31 9.42
CA GLN A 287 17.34 3.72 8.86
C GLN A 287 17.23 3.88 7.34
N GLU A 288 17.92 4.87 6.81
CA GLU A 288 17.99 5.12 5.38
C GLU A 288 19.43 5.23 4.91
N GLU A 289 19.72 4.58 3.80
CA GLU A 289 21.01 4.65 3.15
C GLU A 289 21.12 5.97 2.36
N VAL A 290 22.06 6.81 2.72
CA VAL A 290 22.36 8.07 2.02
C VAL A 290 23.74 8.01 1.39
N GLU A 291 23.83 8.49 0.16
CA GLU A 291 25.11 8.68 -0.53
C GLU A 291 25.85 9.86 0.14
N ASN A 292 27.13 9.67 0.46
CA ASN A 292 27.97 10.77 0.90
C ASN A 292 28.36 11.58 -0.34
N ASP A 293 27.61 12.64 -0.64
CA ASP A 293 28.10 13.69 -1.52
C ASP A 293 29.36 14.29 -0.88
N SER A 294 30.53 13.82 -1.30
CA SER A 294 31.76 14.52 -1.04
C SER A 294 31.68 15.82 -1.83
N GLU A 295 31.28 16.90 -1.15
CA GLU A 295 31.45 18.25 -1.68
C GLU A 295 32.95 18.43 -2.01
N ASP A 296 33.24 18.29 -3.32
CA ASP A 296 34.52 18.69 -3.88
C ASP A 296 34.61 20.21 -3.72
N SER A 297 35.16 20.64 -2.58
CA SER A 297 35.45 22.05 -2.32
C SER A 297 36.57 22.48 -3.23
N ASP A 298 36.20 22.88 -4.43
CA ASP A 298 37.10 23.62 -5.34
C ASP A 298 37.33 25.01 -4.76
N ASP A 299 38.45 25.11 -4.07
CA ASP A 299 39.02 26.28 -3.40
C ASP A 299 39.42 27.32 -4.46
N THR A 300 38.49 28.20 -4.86
CA THR A 300 38.83 29.41 -5.57
C THR A 300 38.80 30.60 -4.62
N ASP A 301 40.01 30.84 -4.10
CA ASP A 301 40.51 32.09 -3.54
C ASP A 301 39.97 33.33 -4.26
N ASN A 302 39.11 34.13 -3.58
CA ASN A 302 39.06 35.56 -3.85
C ASN A 302 38.73 36.36 -2.60
N THR A 303 39.79 36.98 -2.09
CA THR A 303 39.85 38.04 -1.08
C THR A 303 38.96 39.22 -1.44
N GLU A 304 38.13 39.69 -0.47
CA GLU A 304 38.09 41.10 -0.01
C GLU A 304 37.10 41.31 1.18
N ASP A 305 37.71 41.45 2.32
CA ASP A 305 37.66 42.51 3.35
C ASP A 305 36.32 43.25 3.59
N THR A 306 35.74 43.10 4.76
CA THR A 306 35.49 44.20 5.73
C THR A 306 34.85 43.71 7.03
N SER A 307 35.67 43.75 8.07
CA SER A 307 35.46 44.16 9.48
C SER A 307 34.04 44.31 10.05
N SER A 308 33.80 43.75 11.24
CA SER A 308 33.73 44.46 12.52
C SER A 308 33.06 43.59 13.60
N SER A 309 33.85 43.20 14.59
CA SER A 309 33.74 43.39 16.04
C SER A 309 32.40 42.99 16.72
N THR A 310 32.34 42.35 17.83
CA THR A 310 33.02 42.48 19.14
C THR A 310 32.60 41.32 20.04
N GLU A 311 33.55 40.64 20.68
CA GLU A 311 33.81 40.47 22.11
C GLU A 311 32.66 39.89 22.96
N GLU A 312 32.83 39.08 23.92
CA GLU A 312 33.85 38.55 24.86
C GLU A 312 33.13 37.44 25.64
N ASN A 313 33.63 36.51 26.34
CA ASN A 313 34.78 36.35 27.19
C ASN A 313 34.76 34.94 27.83
N SER A 314 35.86 34.27 27.80
CA SER A 314 36.66 33.67 28.88
C SER A 314 35.96 32.72 29.87
N THR A 315 36.51 31.72 30.35
CA THR A 315 37.80 31.26 30.96
C THR A 315 37.56 29.85 31.44
N ASP A 316 38.41 28.98 31.65
CA ASP A 316 39.83 28.80 31.88
C ASP A 316 40.07 27.40 32.49
N THR A 317 41.25 26.86 32.19
CA THR A 317 42.11 26.01 33.04
C THR A 317 41.68 24.54 33.27
N SER A 318 42.52 23.58 33.22
CA SER A 318 43.95 23.35 33.03
C SER A 318 44.27 21.88 33.25
N GLU A 319 45.32 21.47 32.52
CA GLU A 319 46.47 20.65 32.94
C GLU A 319 46.23 19.19 33.32
N SER A 320 46.84 18.34 32.66
CA SER A 320 48.21 17.77 32.50
C SER A 320 48.23 16.42 33.17
N ASP A 321 48.84 15.40 32.74
CA ASP A 321 50.26 15.17 32.52
C ASP A 321 50.48 13.71 32.06
N ASP A 322 51.34 13.52 31.10
CA ASP A 322 52.41 12.60 30.87
C ASP A 322 52.41 11.17 31.46
N THR A 323 52.76 10.21 30.65
CA THR A 323 54.03 9.51 30.43
C THR A 323 53.77 8.16 29.77
N ASP A 324 54.28 7.90 28.61
CA ASP A 324 55.58 7.42 28.17
C ASP A 324 55.88 5.93 28.46
N THR A 325 56.30 5.30 27.43
CA THR A 325 57.33 4.31 27.08
C THR A 325 56.79 3.01 26.48
N ALA A 326 57.03 2.82 25.23
CA ALA A 326 58.18 2.23 24.49
C ALA A 326 58.30 0.71 24.57
N ASP A 327 58.33 0.10 23.48
CA ASP A 327 59.44 -0.56 22.80
C ASP A 327 59.18 -1.98 22.27
N GLY A 328 59.46 -2.18 21.05
CA GLY A 328 60.30 -3.14 20.37
C GLY A 328 59.60 -4.47 19.99
N ASP A 329 59.79 -5.07 18.92
CA ASP A 329 60.81 -5.12 17.91
C ASP A 329 60.39 -6.15 16.83
N THR A 330 60.63 -5.80 15.56
CA THR A 330 61.04 -6.56 14.38
C THR A 330 60.73 -8.06 14.24
N THR A 331 60.19 -8.48 13.07
CA THR A 331 61.04 -9.04 12.01
C THR A 331 60.32 -9.20 10.66
N GLU A 332 61.05 -8.78 9.63
CA GLU A 332 60.84 -8.99 8.20
C GLU A 332 60.73 -10.46 7.78
N THR A 333 60.02 -10.71 6.66
CA THR A 333 60.66 -11.24 5.47
C THR A 333 59.76 -11.20 4.23
N THR A 334 60.19 -10.42 3.25
CA THR A 334 60.20 -10.48 1.81
C THR A 334 59.69 -11.75 1.11
N ASN A 335 58.86 -11.65 0.04
CA ASN A 335 59.27 -11.50 -1.35
C ASN A 335 58.06 -11.47 -2.31
N SER A 336 58.06 -10.44 -3.11
CA SER A 336 57.78 -10.31 -4.54
C SER A 336 57.17 -11.48 -5.32
N ASP A 337 56.07 -11.22 -6.05
CA ASP A 337 56.17 -11.22 -7.51
C ASP A 337 55.03 -10.43 -8.18
N THR A 338 55.39 -9.70 -9.20
CA THR A 338 54.63 -8.84 -10.08
C THR A 338 53.62 -9.58 -10.93
N SER A 339 52.39 -9.07 -11.04
CA SER A 339 51.66 -9.04 -12.30
C SER A 339 50.68 -7.87 -12.31
N ASP A 340 50.82 -7.03 -13.30
CA ASP A 340 49.93 -5.97 -13.74
C ASP A 340 48.48 -6.47 -13.80
N ALA A 341 47.59 -5.80 -13.08
CA ALA A 341 46.17 -5.78 -13.38
C ALA A 341 45.69 -4.35 -13.20
N ASP A 342 45.20 -3.84 -14.28
CA ASP A 342 44.43 -2.67 -14.52
C ASP A 342 43.50 -2.36 -13.34
N SER A 343 43.84 -1.35 -12.55
CA SER A 343 42.93 -0.83 -11.51
C SER A 343 41.96 0.11 -12.20
N THR A 344 40.78 -0.40 -12.55
CA THR A 344 39.60 0.44 -12.59
C THR A 344 39.35 0.90 -11.17
N ASP A 345 39.60 2.19 -10.96
CA ASP A 345 39.22 2.93 -9.77
C ASP A 345 37.69 3.03 -9.75
N ASP A 346 37.05 1.97 -9.24
CA ASP A 346 35.66 2.03 -8.75
C ASP A 346 35.76 2.67 -7.37
N THR A 347 35.67 4.00 -7.32
CA THR A 347 35.23 4.68 -6.09
C THR A 347 33.81 4.24 -5.83
N GLU A 348 33.64 3.17 -5.03
CA GLU A 348 32.38 2.88 -4.39
C GLU A 348 32.11 4.10 -3.49
N ASP A 349 31.11 4.91 -3.84
CA ASP A 349 30.58 5.96 -2.99
C ASP A 349 30.22 5.33 -1.65
N GLU A 350 30.90 5.74 -0.57
CA GLU A 350 30.64 5.22 0.78
C GLU A 350 29.23 5.63 1.18
N LYS A 351 28.31 4.69 1.13
CA LYS A 351 26.94 4.84 1.59
C LYS A 351 26.90 4.75 3.12
N THR A 352 26.16 5.65 3.74
CA THR A 352 26.03 5.72 5.21
C THR A 352 24.57 5.54 5.60
N MET A 353 24.33 4.70 6.62
CA MET A 353 22.99 4.55 7.21
C MET A 353 22.73 5.70 8.19
N VAL A 354 21.60 6.39 8.01
CA VAL A 354 21.18 7.52 8.84
C VAL A 354 19.84 7.19 9.49
N ASP A 355 19.74 7.45 10.80
CA ASP A 355 18.49 7.31 11.53
C ASP A 355 17.48 8.37 11.08
N LYS A 356 16.28 7.94 10.75
CA LYS A 356 15.15 8.76 10.32
C LYS A 356 13.90 8.44 11.13
N GLN A 357 12.99 9.39 11.17
CA GLN A 357 11.67 9.22 11.79
C GLN A 357 10.58 9.74 10.84
N LEU A 358 9.54 8.95 10.67
CA LEU A 358 8.29 9.34 10.01
C LEU A 358 7.20 9.45 11.07
N VAL A 359 6.56 10.62 11.13
CA VAL A 359 5.42 10.89 12.03
C VAL A 359 4.20 11.24 11.20
N ILE A 360 3.14 10.45 11.31
CA ILE A 360 1.86 10.69 10.63
C ILE A 360 0.83 11.06 11.70
N THR A 361 0.43 12.31 11.72
CA THR A 361 -0.66 12.81 12.57
C THR A 361 -1.98 12.64 11.82
N VAL A 362 -2.89 11.84 12.37
CA VAL A 362 -4.19 11.50 11.77
C VAL A 362 -5.29 12.31 12.43
N GLY A 363 -5.95 13.16 11.65
CA GLY A 363 -7.05 14.01 12.11
C GLY A 363 -8.43 13.38 11.97
N LYS A 364 -9.45 14.24 11.89
CA LYS A 364 -10.84 13.83 11.70
C LYS A 364 -11.09 13.28 10.29
N GLU A 365 -12.25 12.68 10.08
CA GLU A 365 -12.73 12.26 8.76
C GLU A 365 -12.88 13.46 7.81
N ALA A 366 -12.32 13.34 6.61
CA ALA A 366 -12.50 14.27 5.51
C ALA A 366 -13.78 13.93 4.74
N ASP A 367 -14.00 12.63 4.53
CA ASP A 367 -15.18 12.02 3.92
C ASP A 367 -15.32 10.56 4.42
N ASP A 368 -16.25 9.80 3.83
CA ASP A 368 -16.53 8.40 4.22
C ASP A 368 -15.32 7.45 3.99
N SER A 369 -14.34 7.86 3.19
CA SER A 369 -13.20 7.02 2.75
C SER A 369 -11.84 7.55 3.18
N ASN A 370 -11.76 8.79 3.64
CA ASN A 370 -10.50 9.48 3.88
C ASN A 370 -10.48 10.23 5.22
N ARG A 371 -9.30 10.32 5.82
CA ARG A 371 -9.00 11.20 6.95
C ARG A 371 -7.98 12.25 6.55
N TYR A 372 -8.07 13.42 7.20
CA TYR A 372 -7.01 14.41 7.11
C TYR A 372 -5.76 13.90 7.81
N ILE A 373 -4.61 14.17 7.21
CA ILE A 373 -3.31 13.85 7.78
C ILE A 373 -2.33 15.01 7.61
N MET A 374 -1.35 15.02 8.49
CA MET A 374 -0.16 15.84 8.41
C MET A 374 1.06 14.97 8.68
N VAL A 375 2.14 15.17 7.95
CA VAL A 375 3.33 14.32 8.06
C VAL A 375 4.51 15.16 8.55
N ASN A 376 5.23 14.63 9.53
CA ASN A 376 6.36 15.27 10.18
C ASN A 376 5.99 16.68 10.69
N ASP A 377 6.91 17.63 10.58
CA ASP A 377 6.72 19.03 10.97
C ASP A 377 6.17 19.91 9.83
N SER A 378 5.61 19.30 8.78
CA SER A 378 5.03 20.04 7.66
C SER A 378 3.81 20.86 8.10
N ASP A 379 3.59 21.99 7.43
CA ASP A 379 2.36 22.78 7.53
C ASP A 379 1.31 22.38 6.49
N GLN A 380 1.61 21.36 5.68
CA GLN A 380 0.74 20.88 4.61
C GLN A 380 -0.22 19.81 5.10
N VAL A 381 -1.47 19.94 4.70
CA VAL A 381 -2.53 18.98 5.03
C VAL A 381 -2.90 18.18 3.78
N TYR A 382 -2.99 16.89 3.95
CA TYR A 382 -3.38 15.93 2.93
C TYR A 382 -4.54 15.07 3.42
N THR A 383 -5.05 14.24 2.55
CA THR A 383 -5.89 13.11 2.95
C THR A 383 -5.18 11.79 2.71
N MET A 384 -5.54 10.80 3.51
CA MET A 384 -5.12 9.41 3.34
C MET A 384 -6.33 8.49 3.53
N SER A 385 -6.36 7.38 2.79
CA SER A 385 -7.43 6.40 2.85
C SER A 385 -7.59 5.82 4.26
N VAL A 386 -8.84 5.71 4.72
CA VAL A 386 -9.18 5.01 5.98
C VAL A 386 -8.70 3.57 5.94
N ASP A 387 -8.78 2.89 4.80
CA ASP A 387 -8.30 1.50 4.65
C ASP A 387 -6.78 1.38 4.91
N THR A 388 -5.99 2.36 4.44
CA THR A 388 -4.55 2.41 4.72
C THR A 388 -4.28 2.65 6.20
N LEU A 389 -4.98 3.60 6.81
CA LEU A 389 -4.79 3.98 8.22
C LEU A 389 -5.27 2.89 9.18
N SER A 390 -6.35 2.18 8.84
CA SER A 390 -6.94 1.14 9.69
C SER A 390 -6.00 -0.03 9.94
N ALA A 391 -5.06 -0.29 9.02
CA ALA A 391 -4.01 -1.29 9.23
C ALA A 391 -3.20 -1.03 10.52
N PHE A 392 -3.14 0.22 10.95
CA PHE A 392 -2.42 0.69 12.15
C PHE A 392 -3.37 1.03 13.29
N THR A 393 -4.42 1.81 13.03
CA THR A 393 -5.28 2.41 14.06
C THR A 393 -6.32 1.45 14.63
N ASP A 394 -6.71 0.41 13.88
CA ASP A 394 -7.69 -0.60 14.30
C ASP A 394 -7.03 -1.79 15.03
N LYS A 395 -5.70 -1.72 15.21
CA LYS A 395 -4.94 -2.72 15.93
C LYS A 395 -4.78 -2.34 17.40
N ALA A 396 -4.84 -3.36 18.25
CA ALA A 396 -4.48 -3.25 19.66
C ALA A 396 -3.23 -4.10 19.96
N GLU A 397 -2.65 -3.94 21.13
CA GLU A 397 -1.51 -4.73 21.60
C GLU A 397 -1.74 -6.24 21.45
N GLU A 398 -2.97 -6.70 21.75
CA GLU A 398 -3.37 -8.11 21.74
C GLU A 398 -3.29 -8.73 20.34
N ASP A 399 -3.46 -7.94 19.28
CA ASP A 399 -3.39 -8.43 17.89
C ASP A 399 -1.99 -8.87 17.48
N PHE A 400 -0.98 -8.41 18.20
CA PHE A 400 0.42 -8.70 17.93
C PHE A 400 1.00 -9.82 18.80
N TRP A 401 0.27 -10.32 19.78
CA TRP A 401 0.80 -11.38 20.65
C TRP A 401 1.09 -12.67 19.91
N ASP A 402 2.25 -13.27 20.20
CA ASP A 402 2.54 -14.63 19.76
C ASP A 402 1.59 -15.60 20.50
N MET A 403 0.70 -16.23 19.74
CA MET A 403 -0.28 -17.18 20.26
C MET A 403 0.26 -18.61 20.32
N THR A 404 1.55 -18.83 20.07
CA THR A 404 2.21 -20.11 20.30
C THR A 404 2.28 -20.39 21.79
N VAL A 405 1.66 -21.50 22.21
CA VAL A 405 1.54 -21.85 23.63
C VAL A 405 2.88 -22.27 24.21
N SER A 406 3.61 -23.13 23.48
CA SER A 406 4.89 -23.65 23.94
C SER A 406 5.75 -24.06 22.77
N TYR A 407 6.89 -23.43 22.60
CA TYR A 407 7.84 -23.79 21.58
C TYR A 407 9.25 -23.88 22.15
N VAL A 408 9.84 -25.07 22.02
CA VAL A 408 11.25 -25.31 22.22
C VAL A 408 11.70 -26.10 20.99
N SER A 409 12.82 -25.74 20.38
CA SER A 409 13.35 -26.54 19.27
C SER A 409 13.72 -27.93 19.76
N ILE A 410 13.31 -28.98 19.03
CA ILE A 410 13.71 -30.35 19.37
C ILE A 410 15.23 -30.53 19.36
N ASN A 411 15.92 -29.69 18.57
CA ASN A 411 17.38 -29.72 18.51
C ASN A 411 18.04 -29.14 19.79
N ASN A 412 17.32 -28.30 20.54
CA ASN A 412 17.80 -27.72 21.80
C ASN A 412 17.29 -28.51 23.03
N LEU A 413 16.35 -29.46 22.81
CA LEU A 413 15.72 -30.18 23.89
C LEU A 413 16.73 -31.17 24.55
N SER A 414 16.95 -31.04 25.86
CA SER A 414 17.74 -31.99 26.66
C SER A 414 16.87 -32.97 27.43
N GLU A 415 15.70 -32.51 27.90
CA GLU A 415 14.79 -33.32 28.72
C GLU A 415 13.34 -32.87 28.49
N MET A 416 12.40 -33.78 28.41
CA MET A 416 10.98 -33.53 28.48
C MET A 416 10.36 -34.36 29.60
N LYS A 417 9.63 -33.69 30.49
CA LYS A 417 8.88 -34.31 31.57
C LYS A 417 7.39 -34.09 31.33
N VAL A 418 6.61 -35.16 31.36
CA VAL A 418 5.15 -35.10 31.22
C VAL A 418 4.49 -35.72 32.45
N THR A 419 3.61 -34.97 33.10
CA THR A 419 2.71 -35.50 34.11
C THR A 419 1.34 -35.61 33.48
N TYR A 420 0.81 -36.85 33.41
CA TYR A 420 -0.48 -37.15 32.79
C TYR A 420 -1.24 -38.18 33.62
N GLN A 421 -2.48 -37.90 33.96
CA GLN A 421 -3.33 -38.74 34.81
C GLN A 421 -2.63 -39.18 36.11
N GLY A 422 -1.85 -38.27 36.72
CA GLY A 422 -1.12 -38.52 37.97
C GLY A 422 0.15 -39.37 37.85
N ASN A 423 0.53 -39.77 36.64
CA ASN A 423 1.79 -40.49 36.36
C ASN A 423 2.82 -39.52 35.74
N GLU A 424 4.08 -39.73 36.10
CA GLU A 424 5.20 -39.00 35.57
C GLU A 424 5.95 -39.81 34.50
N TYR A 425 6.22 -39.17 33.37
CA TYR A 425 6.97 -39.69 32.25
C TYR A 425 8.12 -38.77 31.95
N LYS A 426 9.30 -39.34 31.71
CA LYS A 426 10.51 -38.57 31.45
C LYS A 426 11.18 -39.06 30.16
N VAL A 427 11.33 -38.14 29.19
CA VAL A 427 12.13 -38.35 27.99
C VAL A 427 13.46 -37.64 28.18
N ASN A 428 14.55 -38.40 28.11
CA ASN A 428 15.90 -37.84 28.07
C ASN A 428 16.42 -37.86 26.64
N VAL A 429 17.04 -36.78 26.22
CA VAL A 429 17.68 -36.63 24.91
C VAL A 429 19.19 -36.66 25.09
N SER A 430 19.89 -37.46 24.31
CA SER A 430 21.35 -37.51 24.29
C SER A 430 21.85 -37.34 22.87
N ARG A 431 22.84 -36.47 22.67
CA ARG A 431 23.47 -36.20 21.39
C ARG A 431 24.93 -36.64 21.45
N GLU A 432 25.37 -37.39 20.45
CA GLU A 432 26.75 -37.82 20.29
C GLU A 432 27.23 -37.39 18.90
N THR A 433 28.26 -36.53 18.84
CA THR A 433 28.91 -36.17 17.60
C THR A 433 30.05 -37.12 17.30
N SER A 434 30.07 -37.71 16.13
CA SER A 434 31.14 -38.54 15.61
C SER A 434 31.71 -37.93 14.34
N THR A 435 33.05 -37.92 14.22
CA THR A 435 33.74 -37.41 13.03
C THR A 435 34.26 -38.61 12.24
N ASP A 436 33.95 -38.68 10.95
CA ASP A 436 34.46 -39.77 10.08
C ASP A 436 35.92 -39.50 9.66
N ASP A 437 36.53 -40.46 8.95
CA ASP A 437 37.93 -40.38 8.52
C ASP A 437 38.16 -39.23 7.46
N ASP A 438 37.09 -38.72 6.86
CA ASP A 438 37.10 -37.60 5.90
C ASP A 438 36.89 -36.24 6.57
N GLY A 439 36.68 -36.21 7.91
CA GLY A 439 36.48 -35.00 8.69
C GLY A 439 35.02 -34.49 8.75
N ASN A 440 34.05 -35.29 8.27
CA ASN A 440 32.65 -34.91 8.35
C ASN A 440 32.10 -35.28 9.72
N GLU A 441 31.43 -34.35 10.35
CA GLU A 441 30.75 -34.52 11.62
C GLU A 441 29.32 -35.06 11.40
N THR A 442 28.99 -36.12 12.15
CA THR A 442 27.63 -36.68 12.18
C THR A 442 27.13 -36.69 13.60
N GLU A 443 26.01 -36.02 13.84
CA GLU A 443 25.32 -36.04 15.13
C GLU A 443 24.30 -37.19 15.16
N THR A 444 24.38 -38.00 16.22
CA THR A 444 23.40 -39.05 16.51
C THR A 444 22.61 -38.68 17.74
N VAL A 445 21.28 -38.53 17.56
CA VAL A 445 20.35 -38.20 18.64
C VAL A 445 19.62 -39.45 19.12
N THR A 446 19.62 -39.67 20.43
CA THR A 446 18.98 -40.82 21.09
C THR A 446 17.96 -40.35 22.11
N TYR A 447 16.77 -40.89 22.06
CA TYR A 447 15.68 -40.60 23.00
C TYR A 447 15.43 -41.79 23.92
N LYS A 448 15.18 -41.52 25.21
CA LYS A 448 14.85 -42.56 26.20
C LYS A 448 13.65 -42.13 27.05
N LEU A 449 12.55 -42.86 26.94
CA LEU A 449 11.36 -42.71 27.79
C LEU A 449 11.52 -43.59 29.06
N ASN A 450 11.56 -42.96 30.23
CA ASN A 450 11.76 -43.64 31.52
C ASN A 450 12.96 -44.62 31.50
N GLY A 451 14.04 -44.23 30.80
CA GLY A 451 15.27 -45.01 30.67
C GLY A 451 15.23 -46.13 29.60
N LYS A 452 14.12 -46.34 28.90
CA LYS A 452 13.99 -47.26 27.76
C LYS A 452 14.12 -46.46 26.47
N GLU A 453 14.74 -47.07 25.46
CA GLU A 453 14.88 -46.50 24.13
C GLU A 453 13.51 -46.17 23.55
N LEU A 454 13.40 -44.94 22.99
CA LEU A 454 12.22 -44.43 22.32
C LEU A 454 12.61 -44.05 20.90
N GLU A 455 11.91 -44.60 19.91
CA GLU A 455 12.16 -44.25 18.51
C GLU A 455 11.74 -42.82 18.22
N SER A 456 12.50 -42.10 17.39
CA SER A 456 12.16 -40.76 16.97
C SER A 456 10.77 -40.67 16.30
N SER A 457 10.38 -41.72 15.56
CA SER A 457 9.06 -41.86 14.92
C SER A 457 7.89 -41.85 15.92
N ASP A 458 8.12 -42.31 17.15
CA ASP A 458 7.10 -42.38 18.20
C ASP A 458 7.00 -41.05 18.96
N LEU A 459 8.13 -40.34 19.17
CA LEU A 459 8.20 -39.03 19.83
C LEU A 459 7.65 -37.90 18.96
N THR A 460 8.03 -37.90 17.69
CA THR A 460 7.80 -36.78 16.77
C THR A 460 6.32 -36.35 16.65
N PRO A 461 5.32 -37.25 16.56
CA PRO A 461 3.92 -36.84 16.47
C PRO A 461 3.44 -36.05 17.69
N PHE A 462 3.81 -36.51 18.89
CA PHE A 462 3.46 -35.78 20.12
C PHE A 462 4.18 -34.46 20.22
N TYR A 463 5.50 -34.46 19.96
CA TYR A 463 6.30 -33.24 20.05
C TYR A 463 5.85 -32.17 19.05
N ASN A 464 5.54 -32.55 17.81
CA ASN A 464 5.03 -31.62 16.80
C ASN A 464 3.65 -31.04 17.20
N LYS A 465 2.77 -31.86 17.79
CA LYS A 465 1.48 -31.35 18.30
C LYS A 465 1.68 -30.32 19.42
N LEU A 466 2.63 -30.59 20.32
CA LEU A 466 2.95 -29.69 21.42
C LEU A 466 3.57 -28.39 20.92
N ALA A 467 4.61 -28.49 20.07
CA ALA A 467 5.36 -27.34 19.58
C ALA A 467 4.57 -26.42 18.64
N ASN A 468 3.61 -27.00 17.90
CA ASN A 468 2.73 -26.24 17.00
C ASN A 468 1.36 -25.89 17.63
N MET A 469 1.25 -25.98 18.96
CA MET A 469 0.01 -25.64 19.67
C MET A 469 -0.17 -24.13 19.68
N THR A 470 -1.22 -23.64 19.01
CA THR A 470 -1.59 -22.23 18.96
C THR A 470 -2.91 -21.98 19.68
N ALA A 471 -2.98 -20.88 20.39
CA ALA A 471 -4.18 -20.46 21.09
C ALA A 471 -5.09 -19.63 20.16
N GLN A 472 -6.38 -19.64 20.46
CA GLN A 472 -7.36 -18.76 19.83
C GLN A 472 -7.52 -17.44 20.58
N LYS A 473 -7.17 -17.44 21.87
CA LYS A 473 -7.22 -16.25 22.72
C LYS A 473 -6.23 -16.39 23.87
N ARG A 474 -5.67 -15.27 24.31
CA ARG A 474 -4.96 -15.14 25.58
C ARG A 474 -5.86 -14.39 26.56
N LEU A 475 -5.94 -14.85 27.81
CA LEU A 475 -6.69 -14.16 28.86
C LEU A 475 -5.87 -12.99 29.39
N THR A 476 -6.53 -11.84 29.52
CA THR A 476 -6.00 -10.64 30.20
C THR A 476 -6.43 -10.55 31.66
N GLU A 477 -7.44 -11.33 32.04
CA GLU A 477 -7.96 -11.39 33.39
C GLU A 477 -7.27 -12.49 34.20
N GLU A 478 -7.21 -12.32 35.53
CA GLU A 478 -6.64 -13.31 36.43
C GLU A 478 -7.42 -14.62 36.36
N TYR A 479 -6.72 -15.70 36.07
CA TYR A 479 -7.28 -17.06 35.97
C TYR A 479 -6.81 -17.92 37.12
N THR A 480 -7.75 -18.51 37.87
CA THR A 480 -7.46 -19.51 38.91
C THR A 480 -8.12 -20.83 38.53
N PRO A 481 -7.32 -21.91 38.26
CA PRO A 481 -7.87 -23.21 37.94
C PRO A 481 -8.70 -23.77 39.12
N GLU A 482 -9.83 -24.40 38.80
CA GLU A 482 -10.70 -25.06 39.82
C GLU A 482 -10.22 -26.49 40.16
N ASN A 483 -9.48 -27.11 39.22
CA ASN A 483 -9.04 -28.51 39.33
C ASN A 483 -7.54 -28.62 39.04
N ASP A 484 -6.97 -29.78 39.31
CA ASP A 484 -5.60 -30.11 38.90
C ASP A 484 -5.50 -30.18 37.36
N PRO A 485 -4.31 -29.92 36.78
CA PRO A 485 -4.13 -30.03 35.34
C PRO A 485 -4.30 -31.46 34.84
N GLU A 486 -4.94 -31.64 33.69
CA GLU A 486 -5.05 -32.96 33.06
C GLU A 486 -3.69 -33.42 32.49
N MET A 487 -2.89 -32.46 32.00
CA MET A 487 -1.51 -32.69 31.56
C MET A 487 -0.64 -31.50 31.93
N THR A 488 0.58 -31.80 32.42
CA THR A 488 1.66 -30.79 32.55
C THR A 488 2.86 -31.31 31.77
N VAL A 489 3.44 -30.43 30.92
CA VAL A 489 4.65 -30.73 30.16
C VAL A 489 5.72 -29.73 30.55
N THR A 490 6.88 -30.21 30.97
CA THR A 490 8.07 -29.35 31.21
C THR A 490 9.12 -29.73 30.16
N LEU A 491 9.54 -28.75 29.37
CA LEU A 491 10.61 -28.87 28.37
C LEU A 491 11.87 -28.20 28.95
N LYS A 492 12.99 -28.87 28.94
CA LYS A 492 14.26 -28.34 29.38
C LYS A 492 15.25 -28.30 28.22
N GLU A 493 15.85 -27.14 28.01
CA GLU A 493 16.86 -26.94 26.97
C GLU A 493 18.27 -27.32 27.43
N GLU A 494 19.22 -27.42 26.51
CA GLU A 494 20.60 -27.77 26.80
C GLU A 494 21.34 -26.69 27.59
N ASP A 495 21.02 -25.42 27.39
CA ASP A 495 21.53 -24.25 28.15
C ASP A 495 21.00 -24.17 29.58
N GLY A 496 19.97 -24.96 29.89
CA GLY A 496 19.36 -25.08 31.21
C GLY A 496 18.04 -24.37 31.38
N ASP A 497 17.61 -23.62 30.40
CA ASP A 497 16.28 -22.99 30.40
C ASP A 497 15.17 -24.04 30.38
N SER A 498 14.04 -23.71 30.97
CA SER A 498 12.91 -24.62 31.04
C SER A 498 11.59 -23.91 30.83
N LEU A 499 10.73 -24.52 30.02
CA LEU A 499 9.37 -24.09 29.74
C LEU A 499 8.40 -25.11 30.32
N GLU A 500 7.44 -24.66 31.11
CA GLU A 500 6.37 -25.52 31.63
C GLU A 500 5.01 -25.04 31.12
N VAL A 501 4.21 -25.98 30.60
CA VAL A 501 2.84 -25.73 30.20
C VAL A 501 1.90 -26.71 30.90
N SER A 502 0.84 -26.20 31.54
CA SER A 502 -0.19 -26.98 32.22
C SER A 502 -1.55 -26.78 31.57
N TYR A 503 -2.20 -27.89 31.17
CA TYR A 503 -3.48 -27.89 30.50
C TYR A 503 -4.63 -28.19 31.47
N TYR A 504 -5.55 -27.24 31.62
CA TYR A 504 -6.75 -27.33 32.46
C TYR A 504 -8.01 -27.32 31.60
N SER A 505 -9.00 -28.14 31.94
CA SER A 505 -10.32 -28.03 31.30
C SER A 505 -10.92 -26.66 31.65
N TYR A 506 -11.24 -25.84 30.65
CA TYR A 506 -11.76 -24.49 30.85
C TYR A 506 -13.27 -24.44 30.67
N ASP A 507 -13.75 -24.79 29.47
CA ASP A 507 -15.18 -24.82 29.16
C ASP A 507 -15.53 -25.94 28.15
N THR A 508 -16.68 -25.82 27.49
CA THR A 508 -17.12 -26.79 26.47
C THR A 508 -16.17 -26.84 25.26
N ASN A 509 -15.56 -25.71 24.90
CA ASN A 509 -14.80 -25.53 23.64
C ASN A 509 -13.29 -25.44 23.86
N TYR A 510 -12.85 -25.06 25.06
CA TYR A 510 -11.46 -24.70 25.31
C TYR A 510 -10.84 -25.43 26.50
N TYR A 511 -9.54 -25.57 26.44
CA TYR A 511 -8.64 -25.77 27.56
C TYR A 511 -7.91 -24.45 27.84
N ALA A 512 -7.62 -24.22 29.11
CA ALA A 512 -6.66 -23.19 29.52
C ALA A 512 -5.28 -23.84 29.58
N ALA A 513 -4.36 -23.38 28.72
CA ALA A 513 -2.95 -23.73 28.77
C ALA A 513 -2.22 -22.62 29.52
N VAL A 514 -1.68 -22.93 30.70
CA VAL A 514 -0.99 -21.99 31.58
C VAL A 514 0.51 -22.13 31.39
N VAL A 515 1.18 -21.01 31.05
CA VAL A 515 2.63 -20.91 30.84
C VAL A 515 3.13 -19.71 31.64
N GLY A 516 3.78 -19.95 32.76
CA GLY A 516 4.15 -18.87 33.69
C GLY A 516 2.90 -18.08 34.13
N GLU A 517 2.89 -16.77 33.87
CA GLU A 517 1.74 -15.90 34.17
C GLU A 517 0.72 -15.81 33.04
N LYS A 518 1.02 -16.38 31.87
CA LYS A 518 0.17 -16.31 30.68
C LYS A 518 -0.82 -17.47 30.64
N VAL A 519 -2.06 -17.16 30.26
CA VAL A 519 -3.13 -18.16 30.13
C VAL A 519 -3.71 -18.10 28.71
N TYR A 520 -3.50 -19.18 27.99
CA TYR A 520 -3.92 -19.34 26.61
C TYR A 520 -5.18 -20.22 26.52
N LEU A 521 -6.19 -19.79 25.78
CA LEU A 521 -7.35 -20.63 25.47
C LEU A 521 -7.10 -21.38 24.15
N VAL A 522 -6.97 -22.68 24.28
CA VAL A 522 -6.67 -23.60 23.17
C VAL A 522 -7.89 -24.45 22.86
N ASN A 523 -8.16 -24.66 21.58
CA ASN A 523 -9.27 -25.51 21.15
C ASN A 523 -9.20 -26.90 21.78
N LYS A 524 -10.33 -27.32 22.36
CA LYS A 524 -10.45 -28.59 23.08
C LYS A 524 -10.05 -29.82 22.24
N MET A 525 -10.37 -29.81 20.96
CA MET A 525 -10.01 -30.92 20.07
C MET A 525 -8.49 -31.03 19.91
N ASN A 526 -7.78 -29.91 19.72
CA ASN A 526 -6.33 -29.90 19.57
C ASN A 526 -5.64 -30.44 20.82
N VAL A 527 -6.13 -30.09 22.01
CA VAL A 527 -5.59 -30.60 23.29
C VAL A 527 -5.90 -32.10 23.47
N LYS A 528 -7.10 -32.55 23.09
CA LYS A 528 -7.45 -33.97 23.13
C LYS A 528 -6.60 -34.79 22.13
N GLU A 529 -6.32 -34.28 20.96
CA GLU A 529 -5.39 -34.91 20.02
C GLU A 529 -3.95 -34.96 20.58
N LEU A 530 -3.50 -33.89 21.30
CA LEU A 530 -2.21 -33.94 21.99
C LEU A 530 -2.18 -35.08 23.02
N PHE A 531 -3.23 -35.27 23.81
CA PHE A 531 -3.33 -36.37 24.78
C PHE A 531 -3.29 -37.73 24.08
N THR A 532 -4.03 -37.89 22.99
CA THR A 532 -4.06 -39.14 22.21
C THR A 532 -2.68 -39.45 21.62
N THR A 533 -1.95 -38.47 21.06
CA THR A 533 -0.58 -38.67 20.56
C THR A 533 0.38 -39.06 21.68
N PHE A 534 0.18 -38.50 22.90
CA PHE A 534 0.97 -38.86 24.06
C PHE A 534 0.68 -40.33 24.51
N GLU A 535 -0.59 -40.72 24.57
CA GLU A 535 -1.01 -42.09 24.91
C GLU A 535 -0.41 -43.10 23.92
N THR A 536 -0.41 -42.82 22.63
CA THR A 536 0.21 -43.64 21.59
C THR A 536 1.72 -43.72 21.80
N MET A 537 2.42 -42.60 22.06
CA MET A 537 3.87 -42.60 22.33
C MET A 537 4.25 -43.44 23.55
N THR A 538 3.40 -43.48 24.56
CA THR A 538 3.67 -44.22 25.81
C THR A 538 3.20 -45.66 25.77
N GLY A 539 2.44 -46.07 24.74
CA GLY A 539 1.80 -47.39 24.63
C GLY A 539 0.62 -47.58 25.61
N ASN A 540 0.07 -46.48 26.12
CA ASN A 540 -1.09 -46.45 27.02
C ASN A 540 -2.36 -46.16 26.22
N GLU A 541 -2.57 -46.81 25.08
CA GLU A 541 -3.82 -46.63 24.34
C GLU A 541 -4.99 -47.11 25.23
N THR A 542 -5.76 -46.16 25.76
CA THR A 542 -7.08 -46.49 26.30
C THR A 542 -7.95 -46.84 25.09
N GLU A 543 -8.43 -48.09 25.05
CA GLU A 543 -9.50 -48.48 24.13
C GLU A 543 -10.64 -47.46 24.32
N THR A 544 -10.70 -46.44 23.45
CA THR A 544 -11.87 -45.59 23.39
C THR A 544 -13.03 -46.47 22.96
N ASP A 545 -13.93 -46.72 23.88
CA ASP A 545 -15.26 -47.27 23.64
C ASP A 545 -15.94 -46.47 22.53
N ASN A 546 -15.74 -46.86 21.29
CA ASN A 546 -16.63 -46.57 20.19
C ASN A 546 -17.87 -47.45 20.33
N ALA A 547 -18.69 -47.15 21.32
CA ALA A 547 -19.99 -47.75 21.45
C ALA A 547 -21.07 -46.67 21.20
N GLU A 548 -21.83 -46.99 20.15
CA GLU A 548 -23.19 -46.62 19.94
C GLU A 548 -23.55 -45.20 19.46
N ASP A 549 -23.59 -45.07 18.14
CA ASP A 549 -24.87 -44.73 17.50
C ASP A 549 -24.87 -45.13 16.00
N ALA A 550 -25.18 -46.41 15.76
CA ALA A 550 -25.57 -46.88 14.42
C ALA A 550 -26.55 -48.04 14.60
N SER A 551 -27.78 -47.72 14.95
CA SER A 551 -28.86 -48.67 14.76
C SER A 551 -29.92 -48.13 13.84
N GLU A 552 -30.16 -48.93 12.83
CA GLU A 552 -31.35 -49.10 12.03
C GLU A 552 -31.59 -48.23 10.80
N ALA A 553 -31.17 -48.75 9.69
CA ALA A 553 -32.05 -48.80 8.51
C ALA A 553 -31.73 -50.07 7.69
N SER A 554 -32.67 -50.95 7.75
CA SER A 554 -32.89 -52.25 7.15
C SER A 554 -32.50 -52.38 5.69
N LYS A 555 -32.04 -53.60 5.42
CA LYS A 555 -32.06 -54.33 4.13
C LYS A 555 -33.37 -54.10 3.36
N ASP A 556 -33.26 -53.82 2.08
CA ASP A 556 -33.86 -54.71 1.09
C ASP A 556 -33.23 -54.55 -0.30
N SER A 557 -33.24 -55.66 -0.96
CA SER A 557 -32.66 -56.22 -2.15
C SER A 557 -32.91 -55.49 -3.48
N SER A 558 -31.95 -55.66 -4.33
CA SER A 558 -32.01 -56.19 -5.71
C SER A 558 -32.23 -55.26 -6.90
N THR A 559 -31.23 -55.40 -7.76
CA THR A 559 -31.26 -55.54 -9.25
C THR A 559 -31.64 -54.31 -10.07
N ASP A 560 -30.65 -53.97 -10.84
CA ASP A 560 -30.57 -54.09 -12.32
C ASP A 560 -30.85 -52.82 -13.15
N ASP A 561 -29.92 -52.65 -14.03
CA ASP A 561 -29.95 -52.13 -15.42
C ASP A 561 -30.10 -50.62 -15.73
N THR A 562 -28.97 -50.20 -16.30
CA THR A 562 -28.81 -49.50 -17.63
C THR A 562 -29.40 -48.17 -17.91
N GLU A 563 -28.46 -47.37 -18.43
CA GLU A 563 -28.53 -46.44 -19.61
C GLU A 563 -29.15 -45.06 -19.47
N ASP A 564 -28.27 -44.11 -19.63
CA ASP A 564 -28.09 -43.17 -20.73
C ASP A 564 -28.90 -41.87 -20.72
N SER A 565 -28.15 -40.85 -21.08
CA SER A 565 -28.50 -39.62 -21.82
C SER A 565 -29.19 -38.47 -21.09
N ASP A 566 -28.43 -37.41 -21.01
CA ASP A 566 -28.49 -36.19 -21.82
C ASP A 566 -29.57 -35.15 -21.45
N SER A 567 -29.06 -33.95 -21.42
CA SER A 567 -29.63 -32.67 -21.83
C SER A 567 -30.37 -31.79 -20.83
N THR A 568 -29.74 -30.66 -20.72
CA THR A 568 -30.21 -29.27 -20.94
C THR A 568 -31.30 -28.66 -20.08
N ALA A 569 -30.86 -27.52 -19.59
CA ALA A 569 -31.49 -26.19 -19.71
C ALA A 569 -32.65 -25.82 -18.77
N ASP A 570 -32.41 -24.75 -18.12
CA ASP A 570 -33.03 -23.42 -18.28
C ASP A 570 -34.11 -23.02 -17.25
N SER A 571 -33.94 -21.75 -16.93
CA SER A 571 -34.89 -20.71 -16.54
C SER A 571 -35.36 -20.59 -15.11
N THR A 572 -34.89 -19.46 -14.58
CA THR A 572 -35.65 -18.28 -14.11
C THR A 572 -36.98 -18.53 -13.36
N GLU A 573 -37.08 -17.97 -12.18
CA GLU A 573 -38.06 -16.91 -11.93
C GLU A 573 -37.94 -16.28 -10.54
N THR A 574 -37.94 -14.97 -10.61
CA THR A 574 -38.18 -13.92 -9.67
C THR A 574 -39.46 -14.14 -8.86
N GLN A 575 -39.44 -13.82 -7.56
CA GLN A 575 -40.59 -13.16 -6.92
C GLN A 575 -40.19 -12.30 -5.74
N THR A 576 -40.37 -11.01 -5.96
CA THR A 576 -40.60 -9.94 -4.98
C THR A 576 -41.86 -10.21 -4.15
N THR A 577 -41.82 -9.90 -2.85
CA THR A 577 -42.98 -9.33 -2.12
C THR A 577 -42.51 -8.38 -1.04
N ASP A 578 -42.99 -7.24 -1.20
CA ASP A 578 -43.23 -6.05 -0.39
C ASP A 578 -43.94 -6.36 0.92
N SER A 579 -43.68 -5.57 1.97
CA SER A 579 -44.61 -4.82 2.82
C SER A 579 -43.97 -4.50 4.18
N GLU A 580 -43.70 -3.26 4.41
CA GLU A 580 -44.41 -2.24 5.23
C GLU A 580 -44.44 -2.43 6.75
N GLU A 581 -43.98 -1.33 7.36
CA GLU A 581 -44.44 -0.65 8.60
C GLU A 581 -44.26 -1.31 10.00
N ASN A 582 -43.37 -0.75 10.81
CA ASN A 582 -43.70 0.19 11.90
C ASN A 582 -42.43 0.85 12.45
#